data_2d2c0e9fd9b7fac038fd46b675595b0a
#
_entry.id   2d2c0e9fd9b7fac038fd46b675595b0a
#
_cell.length_a   1.000
_cell.length_b   1.000
_cell.length_c   1.000
_cell.angle_alpha   90.00
_cell.angle_beta   90.00
_cell.angle_gamma   90.00
#
_symmetry.space_group_name_H-M   'P 1'
#
loop_
_entity.id
_entity.type
_entity.pdbx_description
1 polymer ?
#
loop_
_entity_poly.entity_id
_entity_poly.type
_entity_poly.pdbx_seq_one_letter_code
_entity_poly.pdbx_strand_id
1 'polypeptide(L)'
;MKYFNYIEKEKLEHIFYKKPQEFDKNSNKDILKYALGAFLYVPANKYNQIYKSVVNQEKEAKPLAICLEDAIGEFGEKEAIESLELVLDDLSKQVFCKLDKLPLIFIRVKNIDQLKKIKNILIKNKEFITGIIIPKANGVLLKAFVGILNSFGLDNLYIIPIIESSYFIYKEIKEEYFREMYSSILNHKERVLGIRIGLTDVLGMYGIRRKREFCIYDNLIATSFIEDVINYLNRDELDIPIS
;
A
#
# COMPACT_ATOMS: atom_id res chain seq x y z
N MET A 1 -12.77 7.95 9.37
CA MET A 1 -11.51 8.65 9.76
C MET A 1 -11.44 10.03 9.14
N LYS A 2 -10.64 10.94 9.69
CA LYS A 2 -10.42 12.28 9.16
C LYS A 2 -9.01 12.74 9.50
N TYR A 3 -8.28 13.23 8.51
CA TYR A 3 -6.96 13.86 8.74
C TYR A 3 -7.11 15.26 9.32
N PHE A 4 -6.06 15.72 10.00
CA PHE A 4 -5.95 17.07 10.56
C PHE A 4 -7.02 17.43 11.60
N ASN A 5 -7.53 16.43 12.34
CA ASN A 5 -8.51 16.63 13.42
C ASN A 5 -8.02 17.55 14.55
N TYR A 6 -6.70 17.69 14.68
CA TYR A 6 -6.04 18.52 15.69
C TYR A 6 -5.96 20.00 15.32
N ILE A 7 -6.34 20.36 14.07
CA ILE A 7 -6.32 21.75 13.60
C ILE A 7 -7.71 22.35 13.83
N GLU A 8 -7.74 23.55 14.41
CA GLU A 8 -8.96 24.31 14.64
C GLU A 8 -9.68 24.61 13.32
N LYS A 9 -11.02 24.62 13.37
CA LYS A 9 -11.88 24.75 12.18
C LYS A 9 -11.60 26.03 11.37
N GLU A 10 -11.39 27.15 12.06
CA GLU A 10 -11.07 28.43 11.42
C GLU A 10 -9.75 28.38 10.65
N LYS A 11 -8.74 27.73 11.25
CA LYS A 11 -7.43 27.55 10.63
C LYS A 11 -7.48 26.61 9.42
N LEU A 12 -8.32 25.55 9.48
CA LEU A 12 -8.54 24.66 8.33
C LEU A 12 -9.13 25.41 7.13
N GLU A 13 -9.97 26.40 7.36
CA GLU A 13 -10.59 27.22 6.28
C GLU A 13 -9.56 28.08 5.54
N HIS A 14 -8.51 28.50 6.22
CA HIS A 14 -7.43 29.27 5.62
C HIS A 14 -6.35 28.44 4.94
N ILE A 15 -6.12 27.19 5.41
CA ILE A 15 -5.05 26.34 4.91
C ILE A 15 -5.50 25.52 3.69
N PHE A 16 -6.73 25.03 3.68
CA PHE A 16 -7.20 24.07 2.68
C PHE A 16 -8.22 24.66 1.72
N TYR A 17 -7.93 24.60 0.42
CA TYR A 17 -8.91 24.90 -0.62
C TYR A 17 -10.12 23.93 -0.56
N LYS A 18 -9.86 22.62 -0.41
CA LYS A 18 -10.87 21.62 -0.07
C LYS A 18 -10.61 21.12 1.34
N LYS A 19 -11.59 21.27 2.23
CA LYS A 19 -11.48 20.82 3.63
C LYS A 19 -11.31 19.31 3.68
N PRO A 20 -10.49 18.78 4.64
CA PRO A 20 -10.39 17.36 4.89
C PRO A 20 -11.76 16.75 5.19
N GLN A 21 -12.10 15.69 4.49
CA GLN A 21 -13.36 14.97 4.63
C GLN A 21 -13.19 13.73 5.53
N GLU A 22 -14.28 13.26 6.08
CA GLU A 22 -14.30 11.95 6.73
C GLU A 22 -14.27 10.86 5.66
N PHE A 23 -13.58 9.76 5.94
CA PHE A 23 -13.47 8.60 5.08
C PHE A 23 -13.35 7.32 5.88
N ASP A 24 -13.73 6.23 5.28
CA ASP A 24 -13.52 4.85 5.69
C ASP A 24 -13.18 3.98 4.48
N LYS A 25 -12.98 2.68 4.65
CA LYS A 25 -12.65 1.77 3.54
C LYS A 25 -13.75 1.68 2.45
N ASN A 26 -14.99 2.04 2.76
CA ASN A 26 -16.14 1.99 1.84
C ASN A 26 -16.37 3.33 1.14
N SER A 27 -15.56 4.33 1.45
CA SER A 27 -15.61 5.63 0.77
C SER A 27 -15.27 5.48 -0.72
N ASN A 28 -15.76 6.42 -1.53
CA ASN A 28 -15.46 6.43 -2.96
C ASN A 28 -13.94 6.39 -3.22
N LYS A 29 -13.53 5.67 -4.25
CA LYS A 29 -12.14 5.56 -4.70
C LYS A 29 -11.47 6.92 -4.86
N ASP A 30 -12.17 7.93 -5.40
CA ASP A 30 -11.64 9.28 -5.57
C ASP A 30 -11.30 10.00 -4.27
N ILE A 31 -11.87 9.57 -3.15
CA ILE A 31 -11.50 10.01 -1.81
C ILE A 31 -10.35 9.16 -1.30
N LEU A 32 -10.48 7.83 -1.42
CA LEU A 32 -9.52 6.88 -0.87
C LEU A 32 -8.12 7.01 -1.47
N LYS A 33 -8.00 7.23 -2.78
CA LYS A 33 -6.70 7.38 -3.45
C LYS A 33 -5.86 8.52 -2.86
N TYR A 34 -6.49 9.60 -2.41
CA TYR A 34 -5.81 10.72 -1.73
C TYR A 34 -5.72 10.56 -0.21
N ALA A 35 -6.48 9.61 0.36
CA ALA A 35 -6.44 9.29 1.78
C ALA A 35 -5.34 8.28 2.15
N LEU A 36 -4.54 7.81 1.20
CA LEU A 36 -3.47 6.84 1.45
C LEU A 36 -2.37 7.39 2.37
N GLY A 37 -1.99 8.65 2.21
CA GLY A 37 -1.00 9.31 3.06
C GLY A 37 0.27 8.49 3.33
N ALA A 38 0.87 8.68 4.50
CA ALA A 38 2.03 7.93 4.94
C ALA A 38 1.60 6.62 5.61
N PHE A 39 1.96 5.48 5.03
CA PHE A 39 1.68 4.17 5.60
C PHE A 39 2.57 3.85 6.80
N LEU A 40 1.97 3.30 7.83
CA LEU A 40 2.70 2.63 8.89
C LEU A 40 2.88 1.15 8.52
N TYR A 41 4.12 0.75 8.22
CA TYR A 41 4.45 -0.65 7.97
C TYR A 41 4.74 -1.36 9.29
N VAL A 42 4.03 -2.45 9.56
CA VAL A 42 4.22 -3.27 10.76
C VAL A 42 4.40 -4.73 10.34
N PRO A 43 5.47 -5.41 10.80
CA PRO A 43 5.65 -6.84 10.55
C PRO A 43 4.45 -7.64 11.08
N ALA A 44 3.98 -8.62 10.31
CA ALA A 44 2.81 -9.42 10.67
C ALA A 44 3.00 -10.23 11.98
N ASN A 45 4.24 -10.60 12.34
CA ASN A 45 4.57 -11.27 13.59
C ASN A 45 4.60 -10.34 14.82
N LYS A 46 4.27 -9.05 14.66
CA LYS A 46 4.21 -8.08 15.77
C LYS A 46 2.78 -7.79 16.21
N TYR A 47 2.06 -8.84 16.67
CA TYR A 47 0.66 -8.77 17.09
C TYR A 47 0.33 -7.51 17.92
N ASN A 48 1.03 -7.28 19.04
CA ASN A 48 0.76 -6.16 19.92
C ASN A 48 0.93 -4.78 19.24
N GLN A 49 1.87 -4.68 18.30
CA GLN A 49 2.10 -3.43 17.58
C GLN A 49 0.97 -3.17 16.58
N ILE A 50 0.55 -4.20 15.84
CA ILE A 50 -0.60 -4.10 14.91
C ILE A 50 -1.86 -3.72 15.70
N TYR A 51 -2.15 -4.47 16.76
CA TYR A 51 -3.33 -4.26 17.59
C TYR A 51 -3.40 -2.82 18.14
N LYS A 52 -2.31 -2.34 18.76
CA LYS A 52 -2.22 -0.97 19.25
C LYS A 52 -2.36 0.09 18.15
N SER A 53 -1.81 -0.16 16.97
CA SER A 53 -1.90 0.76 15.83
C SER A 53 -3.34 0.91 15.30
N VAL A 54 -4.19 -0.09 15.51
CA VAL A 54 -5.60 -0.05 15.11
C VAL A 54 -6.48 0.54 16.21
N VAL A 55 -6.28 0.12 17.47
CA VAL A 55 -7.16 0.46 18.59
C VAL A 55 -6.86 1.85 19.17
N ASN A 56 -5.59 2.26 19.23
CA ASN A 56 -5.15 3.50 19.88
C ASN A 56 -4.98 4.68 18.92
N GLN A 57 -5.77 4.77 17.87
CA GLN A 57 -5.70 5.87 16.89
C GLN A 57 -6.27 7.20 17.43
N GLU A 58 -5.87 7.62 18.61
CA GLU A 58 -6.44 8.81 19.25
C GLU A 58 -6.04 10.14 18.60
N LYS A 59 -4.97 10.20 17.81
CA LYS A 59 -4.44 11.49 17.35
C LYS A 59 -4.28 11.64 15.83
N GLU A 60 -3.95 10.60 15.10
CA GLU A 60 -3.81 10.65 13.64
C GLU A 60 -4.10 9.29 13.03
N ALA A 61 -5.11 9.23 12.18
CA ALA A 61 -5.41 8.05 11.39
C ALA A 61 -4.28 7.82 10.36
N LYS A 62 -3.52 6.73 10.50
CA LYS A 62 -2.51 6.34 9.52
C LYS A 62 -2.94 5.04 8.86
N PRO A 63 -2.92 4.93 7.53
CA PRO A 63 -3.10 3.66 6.87
C PRO A 63 -2.04 2.68 7.36
N LEU A 64 -2.46 1.45 7.62
CA LEU A 64 -1.63 0.38 8.15
C LEU A 64 -1.32 -0.63 7.05
N ALA A 65 -0.05 -0.93 6.83
CA ALA A 65 0.42 -2.03 6.00
C ALA A 65 0.96 -3.14 6.90
N ILE A 66 0.21 -4.23 7.04
CA ILE A 66 0.68 -5.43 7.73
C ILE A 66 1.57 -6.21 6.76
N CYS A 67 2.86 -6.33 7.08
CA CYS A 67 3.87 -6.84 6.18
C CYS A 67 4.18 -8.31 6.43
N LEU A 68 3.98 -9.14 5.39
CA LEU A 68 4.36 -10.55 5.33
C LEU A 68 5.61 -10.79 4.45
N GLU A 69 6.34 -9.72 4.11
CA GLU A 69 7.53 -9.79 3.25
C GLU A 69 8.81 -9.47 4.05
N ASP A 70 9.63 -8.53 3.65
CA ASP A 70 10.98 -8.27 4.19
C ASP A 70 11.05 -8.15 5.72
N ALA A 71 10.01 -7.61 6.33
CA ALA A 71 10.00 -7.30 7.76
C ALA A 71 9.87 -8.52 8.69
N ILE A 72 9.50 -9.71 8.15
CA ILE A 72 9.31 -10.94 8.97
C ILE A 72 10.56 -11.84 9.03
N GLY A 73 11.59 -11.56 8.20
CA GLY A 73 12.77 -12.42 8.06
C GLY A 73 12.51 -13.70 7.25
N GLU A 74 13.57 -14.42 6.90
CA GLU A 74 13.48 -15.59 6.01
C GLU A 74 12.67 -16.76 6.56
N PHE A 75 12.68 -16.98 7.86
CA PHE A 75 12.08 -18.15 8.52
C PHE A 75 10.77 -17.85 9.24
N GLY A 76 10.32 -16.63 9.24
CA GLY A 76 9.16 -16.18 10.03
C GLY A 76 7.79 -16.28 9.33
N GLU A 77 7.68 -16.86 8.11
CA GLU A 77 6.44 -16.82 7.33
C GLU A 77 5.27 -17.50 8.04
N LYS A 78 5.49 -18.68 8.61
CA LYS A 78 4.42 -19.44 9.30
C LYS A 78 3.90 -18.67 10.52
N GLU A 79 4.81 -18.23 11.38
CA GLU A 79 4.48 -17.44 12.57
C GLU A 79 3.77 -16.13 12.21
N ALA A 80 4.22 -15.47 11.14
CA ALA A 80 3.63 -14.24 10.66
C ALA A 80 2.20 -14.42 10.15
N ILE A 81 1.92 -15.51 9.43
CA ILE A 81 0.57 -15.86 8.96
C ILE A 81 -0.36 -16.19 10.14
N GLU A 82 0.11 -16.99 11.10
CA GLU A 82 -0.65 -17.32 12.32
C GLU A 82 -0.95 -16.05 13.13
N SER A 83 0.04 -15.17 13.30
CA SER A 83 -0.13 -13.88 13.99
C SER A 83 -1.09 -12.93 13.25
N LEU A 84 -1.02 -12.90 11.91
CA LEU A 84 -1.97 -12.15 11.09
C LEU A 84 -3.41 -12.61 11.32
N GLU A 85 -3.64 -13.93 11.30
CA GLU A 85 -4.97 -14.51 11.54
C GLU A 85 -5.50 -14.11 12.92
N LEU A 86 -4.68 -14.33 13.96
CA LEU A 86 -5.06 -14.00 15.33
C LEU A 86 -5.41 -12.50 15.50
N VAL A 87 -4.57 -11.61 14.99
CA VAL A 87 -4.81 -10.16 15.17
C VAL A 87 -6.05 -9.69 14.41
N LEU A 88 -6.30 -10.20 13.20
CA LEU A 88 -7.50 -9.84 12.44
C LEU A 88 -8.77 -10.41 13.10
N ASP A 89 -8.71 -11.62 13.64
CA ASP A 89 -9.81 -12.23 14.37
C ASP A 89 -10.16 -11.46 15.65
N ASP A 90 -9.16 -11.01 16.39
CA ASP A 90 -9.40 -10.24 17.60
C ASP A 90 -9.88 -8.82 17.30
N LEU A 91 -9.36 -8.20 16.25
CA LEU A 91 -9.89 -6.92 15.76
C LEU A 91 -11.35 -7.08 15.31
N SER A 92 -11.70 -8.15 14.64
CA SER A 92 -13.08 -8.38 14.20
C SER A 92 -14.05 -8.47 15.36
N LYS A 93 -13.69 -9.14 16.47
CA LYS A 93 -14.53 -9.26 17.66
C LYS A 93 -14.77 -7.95 18.39
N GLN A 94 -13.74 -7.05 18.42
CA GLN A 94 -13.83 -5.79 19.17
C GLN A 94 -14.41 -4.64 18.36
N VAL A 95 -14.29 -4.68 17.05
CA VAL A 95 -14.58 -3.56 16.16
C VAL A 95 -15.96 -3.61 15.56
N PHE A 96 -16.72 -4.70 15.72
CA PHE A 96 -18.11 -4.77 15.24
C PHE A 96 -18.96 -3.53 15.62
N CYS A 97 -18.54 -2.79 16.65
CA CYS A 97 -19.24 -1.58 17.11
C CYS A 97 -18.67 -0.26 16.56
N LYS A 98 -17.54 -0.25 15.81
CA LYS A 98 -16.82 1.00 15.43
C LYS A 98 -16.08 0.90 14.09
N LEU A 99 -16.67 0.26 13.07
CA LEU A 99 -16.07 0.11 11.73
C LEU A 99 -15.66 1.43 11.07
N ASP A 100 -16.40 2.50 11.34
CA ASP A 100 -16.19 3.86 10.85
C ASP A 100 -14.87 4.52 11.35
N LYS A 101 -14.27 3.96 12.40
CA LYS A 101 -13.03 4.50 13.01
C LYS A 101 -11.78 3.70 12.70
N LEU A 102 -11.90 2.63 11.92
CA LEU A 102 -10.74 1.82 11.56
C LEU A 102 -9.81 2.54 10.58
N PRO A 103 -8.49 2.34 10.69
CA PRO A 103 -7.57 2.76 9.64
C PRO A 103 -7.83 1.97 8.36
N LEU A 104 -7.36 2.50 7.23
CA LEU A 104 -7.25 1.71 6.01
C LEU A 104 -6.19 0.63 6.24
N ILE A 105 -6.59 -0.65 6.18
CA ILE A 105 -5.71 -1.79 6.45
C ILE A 105 -5.35 -2.46 5.12
N PHE A 106 -4.07 -2.59 4.87
CA PHE A 106 -3.51 -3.26 3.71
C PHE A 106 -2.62 -4.42 4.16
N ILE A 107 -2.59 -5.49 3.37
CA ILE A 107 -1.69 -6.62 3.58
C ILE A 107 -0.63 -6.58 2.49
N ARG A 108 0.65 -6.45 2.86
CA ARG A 108 1.78 -6.59 1.94
C ARG A 108 2.22 -8.04 1.92
N VAL A 109 2.01 -8.71 0.80
CA VAL A 109 2.41 -10.10 0.58
C VAL A 109 3.72 -10.18 -0.20
N LYS A 110 4.47 -11.25 0.00
CA LYS A 110 5.75 -11.47 -0.70
C LYS A 110 5.55 -11.84 -2.18
N ASN A 111 4.57 -12.69 -2.48
CA ASN A 111 4.32 -13.22 -3.82
C ASN A 111 2.92 -13.86 -3.92
N ILE A 112 2.60 -14.40 -5.09
CA ILE A 112 1.33 -15.07 -5.39
C ILE A 112 1.11 -16.31 -4.50
N ASP A 113 2.13 -17.09 -4.20
CA ASP A 113 1.97 -18.31 -3.40
C ASP A 113 1.61 -17.96 -1.95
N GLN A 114 2.20 -16.90 -1.41
CA GLN A 114 1.82 -16.42 -0.09
C GLN A 114 0.39 -15.82 -0.10
N LEU A 115 -0.01 -15.11 -1.16
CA LEU A 115 -1.40 -14.65 -1.31
C LEU A 115 -2.38 -15.82 -1.27
N LYS A 116 -2.05 -16.93 -1.95
CA LYS A 116 -2.89 -18.16 -1.92
C LYS A 116 -2.94 -18.78 -0.52
N LYS A 117 -1.82 -18.81 0.20
CA LYS A 117 -1.77 -19.33 1.58
C LYS A 117 -2.70 -18.58 2.53
N ILE A 118 -2.81 -17.27 2.39
CA ILE A 118 -3.66 -16.44 3.26
C ILE A 118 -5.09 -16.24 2.74
N LYS A 119 -5.50 -16.94 1.67
CA LYS A 119 -6.83 -16.81 1.05
C LYS A 119 -7.97 -16.81 2.08
N ASN A 120 -8.01 -17.80 2.95
CA ASN A 120 -9.10 -17.94 3.93
C ASN A 120 -9.12 -16.80 4.94
N ILE A 121 -7.95 -16.31 5.35
CA ILE A 121 -7.81 -15.15 6.24
C ILE A 121 -8.38 -13.92 5.56
N LEU A 122 -8.06 -13.68 4.27
CA LEU A 122 -8.57 -12.57 3.51
C LEU A 122 -10.09 -12.62 3.34
N ILE A 123 -10.64 -13.78 2.97
CA ILE A 123 -12.09 -13.96 2.79
C ILE A 123 -12.84 -13.71 4.10
N LYS A 124 -12.35 -14.28 5.21
CA LYS A 124 -12.95 -14.11 6.54
C LYS A 124 -12.96 -12.65 7.01
N ASN A 125 -11.91 -11.90 6.67
CA ASN A 125 -11.68 -10.55 7.17
C ASN A 125 -11.84 -9.45 6.10
N LYS A 126 -12.47 -9.76 4.96
CA LYS A 126 -12.62 -8.81 3.84
C LYS A 126 -13.29 -7.48 4.23
N GLU A 127 -14.12 -7.49 5.27
CA GLU A 127 -14.80 -6.29 5.76
C GLU A 127 -13.86 -5.31 6.48
N PHE A 128 -12.66 -5.75 6.87
CA PHE A 128 -11.65 -4.91 7.55
C PHE A 128 -10.49 -4.54 6.63
N ILE A 129 -10.22 -5.36 5.60
CA ILE A 129 -9.09 -5.17 4.70
C ILE A 129 -9.49 -4.24 3.56
N THR A 130 -8.69 -3.21 3.33
CA THR A 130 -8.88 -2.25 2.23
C THR A 130 -8.25 -2.77 0.94
N GLY A 131 -7.09 -3.42 1.03
CA GLY A 131 -6.40 -3.91 -0.17
C GLY A 131 -5.11 -4.67 0.09
N ILE A 132 -4.45 -4.99 -1.02
CA ILE A 132 -3.20 -5.75 -1.08
C ILE A 132 -2.09 -4.85 -1.64
N ILE A 133 -0.91 -4.89 -1.02
CA ILE A 133 0.29 -4.24 -1.53
C ILE A 133 1.15 -5.31 -2.22
N ILE A 134 1.54 -5.05 -3.47
CA ILE A 134 2.34 -5.94 -4.30
C ILE A 134 3.77 -5.39 -4.38
N PRO A 135 4.75 -6.00 -3.70
CA PRO A 135 6.16 -5.61 -3.83
C PRO A 135 6.69 -6.03 -5.20
N LYS A 136 7.73 -5.34 -5.67
CA LYS A 136 8.45 -5.63 -6.91
C LYS A 136 7.52 -5.85 -8.11
N ALA A 137 6.42 -5.08 -8.14
CA ALA A 137 5.35 -5.23 -9.12
C ALA A 137 5.84 -4.93 -10.54
N ASN A 138 5.30 -5.66 -11.51
CA ASN A 138 5.32 -5.38 -12.95
C ASN A 138 3.93 -5.64 -13.54
N GLY A 139 3.72 -5.37 -14.82
CA GLY A 139 2.41 -5.49 -15.44
C GLY A 139 1.85 -6.91 -15.43
N VAL A 140 2.69 -7.94 -15.64
CA VAL A 140 2.29 -9.35 -15.58
C VAL A 140 1.84 -9.72 -14.16
N LEU A 141 2.64 -9.34 -13.17
CA LEU A 141 2.34 -9.65 -11.78
C LEU A 141 1.05 -8.97 -11.32
N LEU A 142 0.84 -7.71 -11.69
CA LEU A 142 -0.40 -6.99 -11.39
C LEU A 142 -1.63 -7.73 -11.92
N LYS A 143 -1.62 -8.12 -13.20
CA LYS A 143 -2.71 -8.91 -13.83
C LYS A 143 -2.97 -10.21 -13.09
N ALA A 144 -1.90 -10.93 -12.73
CA ALA A 144 -2.01 -12.19 -11.99
C ALA A 144 -2.65 -12.01 -10.61
N PHE A 145 -2.26 -10.99 -9.86
CA PHE A 145 -2.88 -10.66 -8.57
C PHE A 145 -4.37 -10.32 -8.71
N VAL A 146 -4.74 -9.49 -9.68
CA VAL A 146 -6.15 -9.17 -9.96
C VAL A 146 -6.94 -10.44 -10.27
N GLY A 147 -6.44 -11.31 -11.15
CA GLY A 147 -7.11 -12.56 -11.53
C GLY A 147 -7.31 -13.49 -10.32
N ILE A 148 -6.30 -13.62 -9.47
CA ILE A 148 -6.37 -14.47 -8.28
C ILE A 148 -7.36 -13.91 -7.26
N LEU A 149 -7.31 -12.61 -6.96
CA LEU A 149 -8.25 -11.97 -6.04
C LEU A 149 -9.70 -12.13 -6.54
N ASN A 150 -9.94 -11.96 -7.83
CA ASN A 150 -11.26 -12.19 -8.44
C ASN A 150 -11.71 -13.66 -8.27
N SER A 151 -10.80 -14.63 -8.48
CA SER A 151 -11.10 -16.06 -8.27
C SER A 151 -11.42 -16.42 -6.81
N PHE A 152 -11.02 -15.57 -5.86
CA PHE A 152 -11.34 -15.69 -4.45
C PHE A 152 -12.65 -14.99 -4.05
N GLY A 153 -13.30 -14.28 -4.97
CA GLY A 153 -14.45 -13.41 -4.65
C GLY A 153 -14.04 -12.16 -3.81
N LEU A 154 -12.81 -11.67 -4.02
CA LEU A 154 -12.23 -10.49 -3.35
C LEU A 154 -12.03 -9.35 -4.36
N ASP A 155 -12.98 -9.16 -5.25
CA ASP A 155 -13.02 -8.12 -6.26
C ASP A 155 -13.22 -6.71 -5.71
N ASN A 156 -13.58 -6.60 -4.44
CA ASN A 156 -13.71 -5.34 -3.70
C ASN A 156 -12.39 -4.85 -3.08
N LEU A 157 -11.33 -5.68 -3.02
CA LEU A 157 -10.05 -5.27 -2.46
C LEU A 157 -9.23 -4.47 -3.48
N TYR A 158 -8.71 -3.34 -3.04
CA TYR A 158 -7.80 -2.53 -3.84
C TYR A 158 -6.40 -3.13 -3.93
N ILE A 159 -5.62 -2.65 -4.89
CA ILE A 159 -4.23 -3.06 -5.12
C ILE A 159 -3.35 -1.81 -5.13
N ILE A 160 -2.18 -1.93 -4.49
CA ILE A 160 -1.13 -0.91 -4.52
C ILE A 160 0.16 -1.60 -4.98
N PRO A 161 0.56 -1.44 -6.24
CA PRO A 161 1.85 -1.93 -6.72
C PRO A 161 3.00 -1.03 -6.22
N ILE A 162 4.13 -1.65 -5.88
CA ILE A 162 5.38 -0.96 -5.59
C ILE A 162 6.34 -1.14 -6.77
N ILE A 163 6.77 -0.04 -7.36
CA ILE A 163 7.74 0.00 -8.45
C ILE A 163 9.13 0.09 -7.82
N GLU A 164 9.88 -1.02 -7.84
CA GLU A 164 11.16 -1.14 -7.14
C GLU A 164 12.07 -2.23 -7.71
N SER A 165 11.70 -2.86 -8.82
CA SER A 165 12.48 -3.94 -9.41
C SER A 165 13.46 -3.46 -10.48
N SER A 166 14.48 -4.29 -10.77
CA SER A 166 15.52 -4.04 -11.78
C SER A 166 14.94 -3.80 -13.19
N TYR A 167 13.76 -4.35 -13.48
CA TYR A 167 13.07 -4.16 -14.76
C TYR A 167 12.81 -2.69 -15.10
N PHE A 168 12.60 -1.85 -14.09
CA PHE A 168 12.35 -0.42 -14.27
C PHE A 168 13.61 0.45 -14.18
N ILE A 169 14.78 -0.15 -13.95
CA ILE A 169 16.04 0.56 -13.73
C ILE A 169 16.96 0.46 -14.93
N TYR A 170 17.10 -0.74 -15.51
CA TYR A 170 18.05 -0.97 -16.61
C TYR A 170 17.53 -0.34 -17.91
N LYS A 171 18.35 0.57 -18.46
CA LYS A 171 17.98 1.40 -19.62
C LYS A 171 17.54 0.58 -20.83
N GLU A 172 18.10 -0.61 -21.04
CA GLU A 172 17.84 -1.48 -22.18
C GLU A 172 16.46 -2.12 -22.17
N ILE A 173 15.80 -2.19 -21.01
CA ILE A 173 14.51 -2.88 -20.87
C ILE A 173 13.40 -2.03 -20.21
N LYS A 174 13.78 -0.98 -19.46
CA LYS A 174 12.82 -0.24 -18.62
C LYS A 174 11.61 0.30 -19.38
N GLU A 175 11.82 0.76 -20.62
CA GLU A 175 10.74 1.35 -21.43
C GLU A 175 9.63 0.34 -21.70
N GLU A 176 9.99 -0.90 -22.05
CA GLU A 176 9.03 -1.99 -22.30
C GLU A 176 8.22 -2.31 -21.03
N TYR A 177 8.91 -2.46 -19.89
CA TYR A 177 8.25 -2.75 -18.62
C TYR A 177 7.37 -1.60 -18.11
N PHE A 178 7.75 -0.36 -18.31
CA PHE A 178 6.89 0.79 -18.00
C PHE A 178 5.63 0.82 -18.89
N ARG A 179 5.76 0.56 -20.19
CA ARG A 179 4.61 0.48 -21.11
C ARG A 179 3.67 -0.66 -20.75
N GLU A 180 4.22 -1.82 -20.39
CA GLU A 180 3.44 -2.97 -19.92
C GLU A 180 2.72 -2.63 -18.61
N MET A 181 3.42 -2.01 -17.65
CA MET A 181 2.84 -1.60 -16.37
C MET A 181 1.72 -0.58 -16.57
N TYR A 182 1.94 0.44 -17.41
CA TYR A 182 0.92 1.42 -17.78
C TYR A 182 -0.33 0.75 -18.32
N SER A 183 -0.17 -0.13 -19.32
CA SER A 183 -1.29 -0.86 -19.94
C SER A 183 -2.03 -1.74 -18.92
N SER A 184 -1.29 -2.40 -18.04
CA SER A 184 -1.87 -3.23 -16.99
C SER A 184 -2.66 -2.41 -15.97
N ILE A 185 -2.13 -1.27 -15.55
CA ILE A 185 -2.84 -0.35 -14.64
C ILE A 185 -4.09 0.20 -15.32
N LEU A 186 -4.00 0.65 -16.57
CA LEU A 186 -5.14 1.20 -17.31
C LEU A 186 -6.30 0.19 -17.40
N ASN A 187 -5.99 -1.07 -17.72
CA ASN A 187 -6.99 -2.15 -17.81
C ASN A 187 -7.62 -2.51 -16.46
N HIS A 188 -6.98 -2.18 -15.37
CA HIS A 188 -7.42 -2.51 -14.01
C HIS A 188 -7.50 -1.27 -13.10
N LYS A 189 -7.63 -0.09 -13.69
CA LYS A 189 -7.54 1.18 -12.94
C LYS A 189 -8.51 1.25 -11.77
N GLU A 190 -9.69 0.67 -11.87
CA GLU A 190 -10.67 0.65 -10.77
C GLU A 190 -10.20 -0.14 -9.55
N ARG A 191 -9.25 -1.04 -9.74
CA ARG A 191 -8.67 -1.86 -8.67
C ARG A 191 -7.39 -1.26 -8.08
N VAL A 192 -6.69 -0.40 -8.83
CA VAL A 192 -5.44 0.23 -8.38
C VAL A 192 -5.76 1.54 -7.66
N LEU A 193 -5.41 1.61 -6.38
CA LEU A 193 -5.71 2.77 -5.54
C LEU A 193 -4.57 3.80 -5.51
N GLY A 194 -3.34 3.36 -5.70
CA GLY A 194 -2.14 4.19 -5.73
C GLY A 194 -0.95 3.40 -6.22
N ILE A 195 0.11 4.07 -6.62
CA ILE A 195 1.39 3.48 -7.01
C ILE A 195 2.43 3.93 -5.99
N ARG A 196 3.29 3.01 -5.54
CA ARG A 196 4.39 3.34 -4.64
C ARG A 196 5.73 3.14 -5.30
N ILE A 197 6.71 3.93 -4.88
CA ILE A 197 8.10 3.84 -5.33
C ILE A 197 8.96 3.31 -4.19
N GLY A 198 9.66 2.19 -4.40
CA GLY A 198 10.53 1.55 -3.40
C GLY A 198 11.99 1.95 -3.58
N LEU A 199 12.35 3.19 -3.22
CA LEU A 199 13.70 3.73 -3.44
C LEU A 199 14.81 3.01 -2.66
N THR A 200 14.49 2.38 -1.53
CA THR A 200 15.48 1.62 -0.75
C THR A 200 15.98 0.42 -1.55
N ASP A 201 15.08 -0.32 -2.19
CA ASP A 201 15.42 -1.48 -3.01
C ASP A 201 16.17 -1.04 -4.28
N VAL A 202 15.71 0.04 -4.93
CA VAL A 202 16.38 0.63 -6.09
C VAL A 202 17.82 1.01 -5.78
N LEU A 203 18.10 1.73 -4.70
CA LEU A 203 19.45 2.10 -4.30
C LEU A 203 20.25 0.89 -3.84
N GLY A 204 19.60 -0.08 -3.20
CA GLY A 204 20.22 -1.34 -2.77
C GLY A 204 20.78 -2.16 -3.93
N MET A 205 20.10 -2.18 -5.09
CA MET A 205 20.61 -2.86 -6.30
C MET A 205 21.92 -2.27 -6.84
N TYR A 206 22.17 -1.00 -6.59
CA TYR A 206 23.44 -0.33 -6.92
C TYR A 206 24.45 -0.33 -5.78
N GLY A 207 24.16 -0.98 -4.65
CA GLY A 207 25.01 -0.95 -3.46
C GLY A 207 25.12 0.43 -2.81
N ILE A 208 24.18 1.32 -3.08
CA ILE A 208 24.21 2.70 -2.58
C ILE A 208 23.50 2.77 -1.23
N ARG A 209 24.25 3.25 -0.22
CA ARG A 209 23.69 3.64 1.08
C ARG A 209 23.78 5.14 1.26
N ARG A 210 22.62 5.75 1.47
CA ARG A 210 22.53 7.19 1.77
C ARG A 210 23.05 7.48 3.17
N LYS A 211 23.89 8.51 3.29
CA LYS A 211 24.29 9.05 4.61
C LYS A 211 23.09 9.75 5.26
N ARG A 212 23.11 9.85 6.59
CA ARG A 212 22.00 10.42 7.37
C ARG A 212 21.74 11.89 7.04
N GLU A 213 22.79 12.63 6.69
CA GLU A 213 22.74 14.06 6.42
C GLU A 213 22.11 14.42 5.07
N PHE A 214 22.01 13.45 4.14
CA PHE A 214 21.46 13.66 2.81
C PHE A 214 20.01 13.24 2.72
N CYS A 215 19.19 14.04 2.04
CA CYS A 215 17.86 13.64 1.63
C CYS A 215 17.95 12.57 0.53
N ILE A 216 16.92 11.76 0.37
CA ILE A 216 16.89 10.77 -0.71
C ILE A 216 16.88 11.42 -2.09
N TYR A 217 16.33 12.61 -2.18
CA TYR A 217 16.29 13.41 -3.41
C TYR A 217 17.63 14.03 -3.80
N ASP A 218 18.65 14.00 -2.93
CA ASP A 218 20.01 14.44 -3.27
C ASP A 218 20.77 13.35 -4.06
N ASN A 219 20.18 12.15 -4.20
CA ASN A 219 20.75 11.06 -4.95
C ASN A 219 20.22 11.05 -6.38
N LEU A 220 21.12 11.26 -7.36
CA LEU A 220 20.77 11.36 -8.78
C LEU A 220 20.08 10.10 -9.34
N ILE A 221 20.43 8.90 -8.84
CA ILE A 221 19.80 7.65 -9.28
C ILE A 221 18.35 7.61 -8.77
N ALA A 222 18.13 8.01 -7.52
CA ALA A 222 16.79 8.06 -6.95
C ALA A 222 15.90 9.07 -7.68
N THR A 223 16.40 10.28 -7.95
CA THR A 223 15.65 11.33 -8.66
C THR A 223 15.36 10.94 -10.09
N SER A 224 16.33 10.36 -10.82
CA SER A 224 16.11 9.88 -12.19
C SER A 224 15.08 8.76 -12.25
N PHE A 225 15.08 7.86 -11.25
CA PHE A 225 14.07 6.81 -11.17
C PHE A 225 12.68 7.36 -10.89
N ILE A 226 12.55 8.31 -9.96
CA ILE A 226 11.27 9.00 -9.69
C ILE A 226 10.76 9.70 -10.94
N GLU A 227 11.64 10.39 -11.68
CA GLU A 227 11.31 11.05 -12.94
C GLU A 227 10.74 10.06 -13.96
N ASP A 228 11.38 8.92 -14.16
CA ASP A 228 10.89 7.86 -15.04
C ASP A 228 9.49 7.39 -14.60
N VAL A 229 9.30 7.05 -13.33
CA VAL A 229 8.00 6.58 -12.81
C VAL A 229 6.90 7.63 -13.05
N ILE A 230 7.17 8.89 -12.76
CA ILE A 230 6.21 9.99 -12.99
C ILE A 230 5.94 10.12 -14.48
N ASN A 231 6.97 10.14 -15.31
CA ASN A 231 6.83 10.35 -16.75
C ASN A 231 6.02 9.24 -17.42
N TYR A 232 6.19 7.98 -17.03
CA TYR A 232 5.44 6.87 -17.62
C TYR A 232 4.07 6.64 -16.99
N LEU A 233 3.91 6.83 -15.69
CA LEU A 233 2.73 6.37 -14.94
C LEU A 233 1.85 7.49 -14.38
N ASN A 234 2.31 8.75 -14.32
CA ASN A 234 1.47 9.87 -13.88
C ASN A 234 0.74 10.50 -15.08
N ARG A 235 -0.16 9.74 -15.69
CA ARG A 235 -0.96 10.15 -16.84
C ARG A 235 -2.40 10.41 -16.42
N ASP A 236 -3.03 11.40 -17.04
CA ASP A 236 -4.42 11.80 -16.74
C ASP A 236 -5.41 10.63 -16.89
N GLU A 237 -5.17 9.75 -17.86
CA GLU A 237 -6.04 8.59 -18.11
C GLU A 237 -6.01 7.58 -16.97
N LEU A 238 -4.90 7.49 -16.23
CA LEU A 238 -4.79 6.62 -15.07
C LEU A 238 -5.46 7.23 -13.85
N ASP A 239 -5.31 8.53 -13.63
CA ASP A 239 -5.85 9.28 -12.48
C ASP A 239 -5.57 8.57 -11.14
N ILE A 240 -4.31 8.13 -10.96
CA ILE A 240 -3.84 7.35 -9.81
C ILE A 240 -2.65 8.07 -9.19
N PRO A 241 -2.66 8.37 -7.87
CA PRO A 241 -1.56 9.05 -7.21
C PRO A 241 -0.32 8.14 -7.10
N ILE A 242 0.86 8.77 -7.20
CA ILE A 242 2.17 8.15 -7.00
C ILE A 242 2.78 8.67 -5.70
N SER A 243 3.35 7.79 -4.88
CA SER A 243 3.93 8.15 -3.57
C SER A 243 5.21 7.37 -3.24
#